data_52bfe7613ada8ec2a5413abd6d97d92e
#
_entry.id   52bfe7613ada8ec2a5413abd6d97d92e
#
_cell.length_a   1.000
_cell.length_b   1.000
_cell.length_c   1.000
_cell.angle_alpha   90.00
_cell.angle_beta   90.00
_cell.angle_gamma   90.00
#
_symmetry.space_group_name_H-M   'P 1'
#
loop_
_entity.id
_entity.type
_entity.pdbx_description
1 polymer ?
#
loop_
_entity_poly.entity_id
_entity_poly.type
_entity_poly.pdbx_seq_one_letter_code
_entity_poly.pdbx_strand_id
1 'polypeptide(L)'
;MPSTQGPFFFPMAHFVLFVFTASTIFHLQQRLVRIQPPPAIGRLEPAEPEDNASSAPSAPSARGPERPSTPSARSTAPRGMWTINAIGRLGNQMGEYATLYALAKLNGRPAFIPAEMHSTLAPIFRISLPVLQGAAARRVPWRNYPLHDWMEEQYRHIPWEYVRLTGYPCSWTFYHHLRPEILREFTLHDHVRAGAQAYLRGLRVNGSRPATFVGVHVRRGDYVQVMPDVWKGVVADRAYLQAALDRFRARHPAPVFVVTSNGMAWCRENIDASRGDVVFAGDGVEGSPAKDFALLTQCNHTVMTIGTFGIWAAYLAGGETVYLANYTLPDSPFLKLFKPEAAFLPEWFGIAADLSPLRKH
;
A
#
# COMPACT_ATOMS: atom_id res chain seq x y z
N MET A 1 39.31 17.74 38.34
CA MET A 1 37.97 18.30 38.13
C MET A 1 37.38 17.57 36.90
N PRO A 2 36.43 16.69 37.05
CA PRO A 2 35.75 16.06 35.93
C PRO A 2 34.49 16.87 35.59
N SER A 3 34.30 17.22 34.31
CA SER A 3 33.14 17.87 33.77
C SER A 3 32.04 16.86 33.55
N THR A 4 30.94 17.04 34.28
CA THR A 4 29.68 16.32 34.14
C THR A 4 28.93 16.84 32.90
N GLN A 5 28.83 16.05 31.84
CA GLN A 5 27.86 16.28 30.79
C GLN A 5 26.54 15.65 31.24
N GLY A 6 25.54 16.51 31.44
CA GLY A 6 24.18 16.09 31.73
C GLY A 6 23.44 15.51 30.50
N PRO A 7 22.40 14.72 30.71
CA PRO A 7 21.67 14.09 29.62
C PRO A 7 20.87 15.13 28.82
N PHE A 8 20.99 15.07 27.49
CA PHE A 8 20.16 15.86 26.57
C PHE A 8 18.70 15.40 26.66
N PHE A 9 17.88 16.16 27.36
CA PHE A 9 16.43 16.05 27.27
C PHE A 9 15.96 16.69 25.97
N PHE A 10 15.62 15.92 24.96
CA PHE A 10 14.77 16.38 23.88
C PHE A 10 13.35 16.58 24.45
N PRO A 11 12.73 17.75 24.24
CA PRO A 11 11.42 17.99 24.83
C PRO A 11 10.36 17.10 24.14
N MET A 12 9.76 16.20 24.91
CA MET A 12 8.64 15.33 24.55
C MET A 12 7.47 16.10 23.92
N ALA A 13 7.36 17.39 24.16
CA ALA A 13 6.34 18.27 23.60
C ALA A 13 6.36 18.36 22.06
N HIS A 14 7.52 18.26 21.41
CA HIS A 14 7.60 18.33 19.95
C HIS A 14 7.21 17.00 19.27
N PHE A 15 7.43 15.89 19.92
CA PHE A 15 7.07 14.56 19.39
C PHE A 15 5.55 14.32 19.52
N VAL A 16 4.97 14.69 20.65
CA VAL A 16 3.51 14.66 20.85
C VAL A 16 2.82 15.59 19.85
N LEU A 17 3.39 16.76 19.57
CA LEU A 17 2.85 17.70 18.57
C LEU A 17 2.90 17.09 17.15
N PHE A 18 3.92 16.32 16.79
CA PHE A 18 4.04 15.70 15.47
C PHE A 18 3.04 14.53 15.28
N VAL A 19 2.82 13.72 16.29
CA VAL A 19 1.81 12.64 16.27
C VAL A 19 0.38 13.23 16.28
N PHE A 20 0.14 14.28 17.07
CA PHE A 20 -1.14 15.01 17.05
C PHE A 20 -1.37 15.74 15.73
N THR A 21 -0.35 16.34 15.11
CA THR A 21 -0.51 16.97 13.80
C THR A 21 -0.77 15.95 12.69
N ALA A 22 -0.13 14.79 12.67
CA ALA A 22 -0.41 13.74 11.69
C ALA A 22 -1.83 13.16 11.87
N SER A 23 -2.25 12.89 13.09
CA SER A 23 -3.62 12.43 13.41
C SER A 23 -4.66 13.53 13.20
N THR A 24 -4.36 14.78 13.58
CA THR A 24 -5.26 15.94 13.41
C THR A 24 -5.36 16.34 11.93
N ILE A 25 -4.28 16.27 11.16
CA ILE A 25 -4.30 16.48 9.70
C ILE A 25 -5.13 15.39 9.05
N PHE A 26 -5.02 14.12 9.47
CA PHE A 26 -5.85 13.02 8.98
C PHE A 26 -7.35 13.27 9.28
N HIS A 27 -7.69 13.68 10.51
CA HIS A 27 -9.07 14.03 10.87
C HIS A 27 -9.56 15.33 10.24
N LEU A 28 -8.69 16.33 10.05
CA LEU A 28 -9.05 17.56 9.33
C LEU A 28 -9.25 17.30 7.84
N GLN A 29 -8.42 16.48 7.20
CA GLN A 29 -8.61 16.09 5.81
C GLN A 29 -9.91 15.29 5.61
N GLN A 30 -10.24 14.39 6.53
CA GLN A 30 -11.53 13.69 6.51
C GLN A 30 -12.72 14.64 6.73
N ARG A 31 -12.58 15.69 7.58
CA ARG A 31 -13.62 16.71 7.78
C ARG A 31 -13.73 17.68 6.60
N LEU A 32 -12.63 18.10 6.00
CA LEU A 32 -12.63 18.98 4.83
C LEU A 32 -13.26 18.32 3.60
N VAL A 33 -13.08 17.02 3.42
CA VAL A 33 -13.79 16.27 2.36
C VAL A 33 -15.30 16.19 2.61
N ARG A 34 -15.77 16.30 3.87
CA ARG A 34 -17.19 16.29 4.23
C ARG A 34 -17.87 17.67 4.18
N ILE A 35 -17.11 18.77 4.12
CA ILE A 35 -17.65 20.15 4.31
C ILE A 35 -17.66 20.96 3.00
N GLN A 36 -17.16 20.45 1.89
CA GLN A 36 -17.33 21.18 0.63
C GLN A 36 -18.73 20.92 0.06
N PRO A 37 -19.65 21.91 0.10
CA PRO A 37 -20.88 21.83 -0.68
C PRO A 37 -20.53 21.86 -2.16
N PRO A 38 -21.35 21.23 -3.04
CA PRO A 38 -21.12 21.28 -4.47
C PRO A 38 -21.14 22.74 -4.93
N PRO A 39 -20.25 23.14 -5.84
CA PRO A 39 -20.24 24.49 -6.38
C PRO A 39 -21.60 24.76 -7.05
N ALA A 40 -22.22 25.87 -6.69
CA ALA A 40 -23.44 26.35 -7.29
C ALA A 40 -23.24 26.51 -8.80
N ILE A 41 -24.11 25.90 -9.57
CA ILE A 41 -24.15 26.03 -11.03
C ILE A 41 -24.61 27.48 -11.31
N GLY A 42 -23.66 28.30 -11.70
CA GLY A 42 -23.96 29.62 -12.24
C GLY A 42 -24.81 29.51 -13.52
N ARG A 43 -25.98 30.09 -13.48
CA ARG A 43 -26.89 30.24 -14.59
C ARG A 43 -26.22 31.11 -15.65
N LEU A 44 -25.89 30.56 -16.80
CA LEU A 44 -25.49 31.32 -17.99
C LEU A 44 -26.75 31.93 -18.58
N GLU A 45 -26.84 33.26 -18.59
CA GLU A 45 -27.80 34.00 -19.39
C GLU A 45 -27.47 33.89 -20.88
N PRO A 46 -28.48 33.83 -21.74
CA PRO A 46 -28.26 33.80 -23.20
C PRO A 46 -27.94 35.20 -23.74
N ALA A 47 -26.84 35.30 -24.49
CA ALA A 47 -26.52 36.50 -25.26
C ALA A 47 -27.42 36.60 -26.50
N GLU A 48 -27.99 37.78 -26.71
CA GLU A 48 -28.79 38.14 -27.87
C GLU A 48 -27.93 38.27 -29.12
N PRO A 49 -28.53 38.11 -30.33
CA PRO A 49 -27.82 38.18 -31.61
C PRO A 49 -27.78 39.62 -32.14
N GLU A 50 -26.60 40.06 -32.53
CA GLU A 50 -26.49 41.27 -33.37
C GLU A 50 -26.60 40.93 -34.88
N ASP A 51 -27.59 41.53 -35.49
CA ASP A 51 -27.80 41.63 -36.94
C ASP A 51 -26.67 42.42 -37.64
N ASN A 52 -26.18 41.90 -38.74
CA ASN A 52 -25.91 42.79 -39.86
C ASN A 52 -25.94 42.06 -41.22
N ALA A 53 -26.77 42.55 -42.05
CA ALA A 53 -27.05 42.14 -43.41
C ALA A 53 -25.98 42.56 -44.42
N SER A 54 -25.78 41.79 -45.46
CA SER A 54 -25.81 42.30 -46.86
C SER A 54 -25.57 41.22 -47.93
N SER A 55 -26.57 41.11 -48.78
CA SER A 55 -26.55 40.88 -50.24
C SER A 55 -26.12 39.51 -50.83
N ALA A 56 -27.11 38.96 -51.51
CA ALA A 56 -27.12 37.86 -52.49
C ALA A 56 -26.55 38.34 -53.87
N PRO A 57 -26.65 37.59 -54.99
CA PRO A 57 -26.94 36.17 -55.22
C PRO A 57 -26.03 35.51 -56.30
N SER A 58 -26.05 34.21 -56.46
CA SER A 58 -25.98 33.54 -57.79
C SER A 58 -26.23 32.03 -57.71
N ALA A 59 -26.96 31.54 -58.66
CA ALA A 59 -27.62 30.24 -58.82
C ALA A 59 -26.71 29.14 -59.42
N PRO A 60 -27.23 27.98 -59.90
CA PRO A 60 -27.09 26.68 -59.26
C PRO A 60 -26.24 25.70 -60.10
N SER A 61 -25.65 24.69 -59.49
CA SER A 61 -25.04 23.59 -60.23
C SER A 61 -25.24 22.22 -59.53
N ALA A 62 -25.88 21.37 -60.29
CA ALA A 62 -25.80 19.92 -60.44
C ALA A 62 -25.63 19.02 -59.22
N ARG A 63 -26.66 18.24 -58.98
CA ARG A 63 -26.65 17.00 -58.17
C ARG A 63 -25.75 15.94 -58.78
N GLY A 64 -24.72 15.51 -57.99
CA GLY A 64 -24.02 14.27 -58.17
C GLY A 64 -24.53 13.21 -57.19
N PRO A 65 -24.41 11.88 -57.47
CA PRO A 65 -25.07 10.83 -56.71
C PRO A 65 -24.49 10.67 -55.30
N GLU A 66 -25.37 10.57 -54.34
CA GLU A 66 -25.05 10.28 -52.95
C GLU A 66 -24.31 8.93 -52.82
N ARG A 67 -23.06 8.99 -52.36
CA ARG A 67 -22.39 7.81 -51.81
C ARG A 67 -23.04 7.44 -50.48
N PRO A 68 -23.35 6.14 -50.24
CA PRO A 68 -23.85 5.71 -48.96
C PRO A 68 -22.78 6.03 -47.90
N SER A 69 -23.18 6.83 -46.90
CA SER A 69 -22.39 7.09 -45.70
C SER A 69 -22.21 5.79 -44.93
N THR A 70 -21.00 5.26 -44.97
CA THR A 70 -20.55 4.23 -44.03
C THR A 70 -20.80 4.72 -42.61
N PRO A 71 -21.41 3.90 -41.73
CA PRO A 71 -21.56 4.28 -40.32
C PRO A 71 -20.17 4.52 -39.76
N SER A 72 -19.90 5.74 -39.36
CA SER A 72 -18.70 6.09 -38.58
C SER A 72 -18.64 5.18 -37.39
N ALA A 73 -17.66 4.29 -37.38
CA ALA A 73 -17.36 3.49 -36.19
C ALA A 73 -17.12 4.48 -35.04
N ARG A 74 -18.10 4.57 -34.13
CA ARG A 74 -17.92 5.33 -32.88
C ARG A 74 -16.66 4.80 -32.24
N SER A 75 -15.65 5.65 -32.14
CA SER A 75 -14.45 5.38 -31.38
C SER A 75 -14.84 4.92 -29.98
N THR A 76 -14.63 3.64 -29.71
CA THR A 76 -14.86 3.03 -28.38
C THR A 76 -13.68 3.32 -27.42
N ALA A 77 -12.98 4.45 -27.64
CA ALA A 77 -11.96 4.87 -26.70
C ALA A 77 -12.59 5.03 -25.31
N PRO A 78 -12.02 4.41 -24.27
CA PRO A 78 -12.56 4.49 -22.92
C PRO A 78 -12.59 5.96 -22.50
N ARG A 79 -13.80 6.44 -22.15
CA ARG A 79 -13.98 7.80 -21.67
C ARG A 79 -13.60 7.86 -20.18
N GLY A 80 -12.99 8.99 -19.82
CA GLY A 80 -12.65 9.28 -18.43
C GLY A 80 -11.23 8.85 -18.07
N MET A 81 -10.88 9.08 -16.81
CA MET A 81 -9.55 8.84 -16.26
C MET A 81 -9.65 8.68 -14.76
N TRP A 82 -9.04 7.62 -14.23
CA TRP A 82 -9.00 7.36 -12.80
C TRP A 82 -7.59 7.47 -12.26
N THR A 83 -7.46 7.96 -11.03
CA THR A 83 -6.22 8.01 -10.28
C THR A 83 -6.48 7.71 -8.80
N ILE A 84 -5.43 7.66 -8.02
CA ILE A 84 -5.49 7.48 -6.57
C ILE A 84 -4.50 8.42 -5.90
N ASN A 85 -4.64 8.66 -4.59
CA ASN A 85 -3.60 9.33 -3.81
C ASN A 85 -2.34 8.45 -3.70
N ALA A 86 -1.21 9.06 -3.36
CA ALA A 86 0.04 8.37 -3.03
C ALA A 86 0.41 8.75 -1.60
N ILE A 87 -0.05 7.97 -0.63
CA ILE A 87 0.10 8.28 0.79
C ILE A 87 0.87 7.17 1.50
N GLY A 88 1.64 7.56 2.50
CA GLY A 88 2.39 6.60 3.31
C GLY A 88 3.65 6.08 2.61
N ARG A 89 4.13 4.92 3.11
CA ARG A 89 5.38 4.31 2.66
C ARG A 89 5.10 3.20 1.62
N LEU A 90 6.15 2.47 1.23
CA LEU A 90 6.14 1.44 0.19
C LEU A 90 4.91 0.52 0.23
N GLY A 91 4.62 -0.12 1.36
CA GLY A 91 3.51 -1.07 1.45
C GLY A 91 2.13 -0.42 1.25
N ASN A 92 1.92 0.80 1.74
CA ASN A 92 0.67 1.52 1.51
C ASN A 92 0.50 1.85 0.03
N GLN A 93 1.55 2.38 -0.62
CA GLN A 93 1.50 2.72 -2.04
C GLN A 93 1.35 1.50 -2.95
N MET A 94 1.85 0.34 -2.54
CA MET A 94 1.55 -0.93 -3.23
C MET A 94 0.05 -1.27 -3.15
N GLY A 95 -0.56 -1.11 -1.98
CA GLY A 95 -2.00 -1.31 -1.78
C GLY A 95 -2.85 -0.34 -2.62
N GLU A 96 -2.50 0.93 -2.57
CA GLU A 96 -3.15 1.97 -3.38
C GLU A 96 -3.04 1.67 -4.89
N TYR A 97 -1.84 1.30 -5.36
CA TYR A 97 -1.61 0.89 -6.75
C TYR A 97 -2.48 -0.29 -7.17
N ALA A 98 -2.46 -1.37 -6.40
CA ALA A 98 -3.21 -2.59 -6.70
C ALA A 98 -4.73 -2.35 -6.68
N THR A 99 -5.20 -1.52 -5.74
CA THR A 99 -6.60 -1.12 -5.64
C THR A 99 -7.03 -0.27 -6.84
N LEU A 100 -6.24 0.72 -7.23
CA LEU A 100 -6.51 1.51 -8.44
C LEU A 100 -6.56 0.62 -9.68
N TYR A 101 -5.58 -0.27 -9.85
CA TYR A 101 -5.51 -1.20 -10.96
C TYR A 101 -6.80 -2.04 -11.05
N ALA A 102 -7.20 -2.65 -9.94
CA ALA A 102 -8.36 -3.53 -9.90
C ALA A 102 -9.69 -2.79 -10.09
N LEU A 103 -9.91 -1.68 -9.38
CA LEU A 103 -11.17 -0.93 -9.46
C LEU A 103 -11.35 -0.23 -10.81
N ALA A 104 -10.27 0.33 -11.37
CA ALA A 104 -10.34 0.95 -12.70
C ALA A 104 -10.67 -0.09 -13.78
N LYS A 105 -10.05 -1.27 -13.71
CA LYS A 105 -10.35 -2.38 -14.62
C LYS A 105 -11.79 -2.86 -14.47
N LEU A 106 -12.28 -3.02 -13.24
CA LEU A 106 -13.64 -3.45 -12.94
C LEU A 106 -14.68 -2.46 -13.48
N ASN A 107 -14.38 -1.15 -13.43
CA ASN A 107 -15.27 -0.09 -13.90
C ASN A 107 -15.00 0.32 -15.36
N GLY A 108 -14.12 -0.39 -16.09
CA GLY A 108 -13.81 -0.10 -17.50
C GLY A 108 -13.18 1.27 -17.72
N ARG A 109 -12.33 1.73 -16.81
CA ARG A 109 -11.71 3.06 -16.83
C ARG A 109 -10.19 2.98 -16.96
N PRO A 110 -9.54 3.87 -17.74
CA PRO A 110 -8.09 3.97 -17.76
C PRO A 110 -7.56 4.52 -16.43
N ALA A 111 -6.51 3.87 -15.91
CA ALA A 111 -5.87 4.22 -14.65
C ALA A 111 -4.53 4.91 -14.88
N PHE A 112 -4.24 5.91 -14.02
CA PHE A 112 -3.00 6.67 -14.03
C PHE A 112 -2.51 6.87 -12.60
N ILE A 113 -1.23 6.69 -12.36
CA ILE A 113 -0.63 6.86 -11.02
C ILE A 113 0.01 8.24 -10.85
N PRO A 114 0.04 8.78 -9.62
CA PRO A 114 0.81 9.99 -9.32
C PRO A 114 2.32 9.77 -9.53
N ALA A 115 3.04 10.85 -9.85
CA ALA A 115 4.49 10.80 -10.04
C ALA A 115 5.23 10.33 -8.78
N GLU A 116 4.74 10.69 -7.59
CA GLU A 116 5.28 10.27 -6.29
C GLU A 116 5.19 8.76 -6.12
N MET A 117 4.06 8.15 -6.48
CA MET A 117 3.87 6.70 -6.44
C MET A 117 4.81 6.00 -7.41
N HIS A 118 4.95 6.52 -8.63
CA HIS A 118 5.90 5.99 -9.61
C HIS A 118 7.33 6.05 -9.07
N SER A 119 7.73 7.18 -8.47
CA SER A 119 9.08 7.33 -7.87
C SER A 119 9.36 6.34 -6.73
N THR A 120 8.32 5.91 -6.01
CA THR A 120 8.44 4.92 -4.94
C THR A 120 8.49 3.49 -5.47
N LEU A 121 7.63 3.15 -6.43
CA LEU A 121 7.42 1.76 -6.86
C LEU A 121 8.29 1.36 -8.06
N ALA A 122 8.45 2.23 -9.05
CA ALA A 122 9.14 1.90 -10.30
C ALA A 122 10.64 1.53 -10.14
N PRO A 123 11.39 2.02 -9.15
CA PRO A 123 12.76 1.56 -8.92
C PRO A 123 12.86 0.09 -8.48
N ILE A 124 11.77 -0.47 -7.95
CA ILE A 124 11.72 -1.82 -7.37
C ILE A 124 11.02 -2.80 -8.32
N PHE A 125 9.89 -2.38 -8.90
CA PHE A 125 8.94 -3.20 -9.63
C PHE A 125 8.76 -2.79 -11.08
N ARG A 126 8.35 -3.76 -11.90
CA ARG A 126 8.01 -3.56 -13.32
C ARG A 126 6.55 -3.16 -13.49
N ILE A 127 6.14 -2.08 -12.80
CA ILE A 127 4.76 -1.57 -12.88
C ILE A 127 4.45 -1.03 -14.27
N SER A 128 3.20 -1.15 -14.70
CA SER A 128 2.78 -0.79 -16.06
C SER A 128 1.82 0.40 -16.15
N LEU A 129 1.17 0.80 -15.05
CA LEU A 129 0.26 1.94 -15.10
C LEU A 129 0.99 3.24 -15.46
N PRO A 130 0.45 4.01 -16.40
CA PRO A 130 1.06 5.26 -16.85
C PRO A 130 1.02 6.34 -15.76
N VAL A 131 2.03 7.20 -15.77
CA VAL A 131 2.13 8.33 -14.85
C VAL A 131 1.23 9.47 -15.31
N LEU A 132 0.45 10.00 -14.38
CA LEU A 132 -0.37 11.17 -14.60
C LEU A 132 0.52 12.43 -14.71
N GLN A 133 0.54 13.04 -15.89
CA GLN A 133 1.33 14.26 -16.14
C GLN A 133 0.77 15.44 -15.34
N GLY A 134 1.62 16.14 -14.59
CA GLY A 134 1.20 17.21 -13.67
C GLY A 134 0.37 18.33 -14.30
N ALA A 135 0.66 18.71 -15.55
CA ALA A 135 -0.14 19.70 -16.30
C ALA A 135 -1.54 19.15 -16.64
N ALA A 136 -1.64 17.88 -17.04
CA ALA A 136 -2.93 17.22 -17.29
C ALA A 136 -3.72 17.02 -15.98
N ALA A 137 -3.05 16.61 -14.93
CA ALA A 137 -3.68 16.39 -13.61
C ALA A 137 -4.44 17.63 -13.09
N ARG A 138 -3.90 18.83 -13.31
CA ARG A 138 -4.50 20.09 -12.86
C ARG A 138 -5.74 20.51 -13.66
N ARG A 139 -5.91 20.00 -14.87
CA ARG A 139 -7.03 20.37 -15.76
C ARG A 139 -8.20 19.40 -15.69
N VAL A 140 -7.99 18.23 -15.10
CA VAL A 140 -9.03 17.20 -14.98
C VAL A 140 -10.00 17.55 -13.83
N PRO A 141 -11.32 17.51 -14.07
CA PRO A 141 -12.32 17.79 -13.04
C PRO A 141 -12.50 16.60 -12.09
N TRP A 142 -11.50 16.34 -11.28
CA TRP A 142 -11.48 15.20 -10.37
C TRP A 142 -12.63 15.21 -9.38
N ARG A 143 -13.29 14.08 -9.26
CA ARG A 143 -14.15 13.77 -8.11
C ARG A 143 -13.38 12.89 -7.14
N ASN A 144 -13.16 13.38 -5.90
CA ASN A 144 -12.59 12.58 -4.84
C ASN A 144 -13.59 11.53 -4.38
N TYR A 145 -13.16 10.28 -4.32
CA TYR A 145 -13.98 9.15 -3.91
C TYR A 145 -13.27 8.41 -2.77
N PRO A 146 -13.76 8.57 -1.52
CA PRO A 146 -13.15 7.92 -0.36
C PRO A 146 -13.45 6.42 -0.38
N LEU A 147 -12.42 5.63 -0.13
CA LEU A 147 -12.51 4.18 0.03
C LEU A 147 -12.32 3.80 1.51
N HIS A 148 -13.03 2.78 1.94
CA HIS A 148 -12.62 2.00 3.11
C HIS A 148 -11.46 1.08 2.75
N ASP A 149 -10.82 0.47 3.76
CA ASP A 149 -9.75 -0.52 3.52
C ASP A 149 -10.31 -1.94 3.28
N TRP A 150 -11.43 -2.03 2.59
CA TRP A 150 -12.02 -3.30 2.12
C TRP A 150 -12.98 -3.03 0.98
N MET A 151 -13.18 -4.05 0.13
CA MET A 151 -14.10 -3.95 -1.00
C MET A 151 -15.54 -3.84 -0.52
N GLU A 152 -16.29 -2.94 -1.14
CA GLU A 152 -17.74 -2.77 -0.95
C GLU A 152 -18.47 -2.83 -2.29
N GLU A 153 -19.76 -3.20 -2.25
CA GLU A 153 -20.55 -3.36 -3.46
C GLU A 153 -20.66 -2.06 -4.27
N GLN A 154 -20.75 -0.92 -3.58
CA GLN A 154 -20.81 0.39 -4.23
C GLN A 154 -19.56 0.72 -5.09
N TYR A 155 -18.42 0.09 -4.82
CA TYR A 155 -17.18 0.32 -5.59
C TYR A 155 -17.18 -0.42 -6.94
N ARG A 156 -18.12 -1.34 -7.16
CA ARG A 156 -18.26 -2.06 -8.43
C ARG A 156 -18.81 -1.20 -9.55
N HIS A 157 -19.53 -0.15 -9.22
CA HIS A 157 -20.23 0.70 -10.17
C HIS A 157 -20.10 2.18 -9.79
N ILE A 158 -18.89 2.74 -9.89
CA ILE A 158 -18.66 4.16 -9.67
C ILE A 158 -19.01 4.91 -10.96
N PRO A 159 -20.03 5.79 -10.96
CA PRO A 159 -20.61 6.31 -12.18
C PRO A 159 -19.79 7.40 -12.88
N TRP A 160 -18.76 7.94 -12.20
CA TRP A 160 -18.02 9.11 -12.69
C TRP A 160 -16.87 8.75 -13.62
N GLU A 161 -16.66 9.64 -14.61
CA GLU A 161 -15.59 9.47 -15.59
C GLU A 161 -14.21 9.85 -15.02
N TYR A 162 -14.14 10.90 -14.19
CA TYR A 162 -12.89 11.41 -13.62
C TYR A 162 -12.89 11.24 -12.11
N VAL A 163 -12.19 10.23 -11.64
CA VAL A 163 -12.19 9.84 -10.23
C VAL A 163 -10.78 9.88 -9.66
N ARG A 164 -10.63 10.50 -8.50
CA ARG A 164 -9.49 10.32 -7.62
C ARG A 164 -9.91 9.51 -6.42
N LEU A 165 -9.52 8.25 -6.37
CA LEU A 165 -9.69 7.40 -5.21
C LEU A 165 -8.85 7.93 -4.06
N THR A 166 -9.38 7.91 -2.83
CA THR A 166 -8.69 8.42 -1.64
C THR A 166 -8.84 7.45 -0.47
N GLY A 167 -7.91 7.52 0.48
CA GLY A 167 -7.84 6.61 1.64
C GLY A 167 -6.56 5.81 1.65
N TYR A 168 -6.54 4.72 2.43
CA TYR A 168 -5.43 3.77 2.52
C TYR A 168 -5.90 2.35 2.15
N PRO A 169 -6.43 2.14 0.93
CA PRO A 169 -6.93 0.83 0.54
C PRO A 169 -5.75 -0.12 0.28
N CYS A 170 -5.58 -1.12 1.15
CA CYS A 170 -4.52 -2.11 1.09
C CYS A 170 -5.04 -3.55 1.11
N SER A 171 -6.34 -3.73 1.33
CA SER A 171 -6.98 -5.03 1.49
C SER A 171 -6.92 -5.88 0.22
N TRP A 172 -6.62 -7.17 0.39
CA TRP A 172 -6.64 -8.14 -0.71
C TRP A 172 -8.01 -8.26 -1.39
N THR A 173 -9.09 -7.88 -0.72
CA THR A 173 -10.45 -7.96 -1.23
C THR A 173 -10.68 -7.13 -2.49
N PHE A 174 -9.86 -6.08 -2.72
CA PHE A 174 -9.91 -5.28 -3.93
C PHE A 174 -9.32 -5.98 -5.16
N TYR A 175 -8.23 -6.73 -4.99
CA TYR A 175 -7.38 -7.12 -6.12
C TYR A 175 -7.04 -8.61 -6.19
N HIS A 176 -7.38 -9.42 -5.20
CA HIS A 176 -6.96 -10.83 -5.18
C HIS A 176 -7.54 -11.66 -6.33
N HIS A 177 -8.71 -11.31 -6.83
CA HIS A 177 -9.29 -11.93 -8.02
C HIS A 177 -8.49 -11.70 -9.31
N LEU A 178 -7.59 -10.72 -9.30
CA LEU A 178 -6.62 -10.42 -10.36
C LEU A 178 -5.18 -10.83 -9.96
N ARG A 179 -5.04 -11.77 -9.02
CA ARG A 179 -3.73 -12.15 -8.46
C ARG A 179 -2.63 -12.36 -9.52
N PRO A 180 -2.83 -13.08 -10.62
CA PRO A 180 -1.79 -13.25 -11.64
C PRO A 180 -1.32 -11.93 -12.26
N GLU A 181 -2.21 -10.96 -12.42
CA GLU A 181 -1.89 -9.63 -12.95
C GLU A 181 -1.13 -8.80 -11.94
N ILE A 182 -1.60 -8.78 -10.69
CA ILE A 182 -0.93 -8.07 -9.59
C ILE A 182 0.49 -8.60 -9.36
N LEU A 183 0.69 -9.91 -9.44
CA LEU A 183 2.03 -10.50 -9.35
C LEU A 183 2.95 -10.07 -10.52
N ARG A 184 2.39 -9.87 -11.73
CA ARG A 184 3.17 -9.32 -12.86
C ARG A 184 3.55 -7.88 -12.63
N GLU A 185 2.62 -7.03 -12.16
CA GLU A 185 2.88 -5.62 -11.83
C GLU A 185 3.99 -5.48 -10.77
N PHE A 186 3.97 -6.31 -9.74
CA PHE A 186 4.98 -6.31 -8.68
C PHE A 186 6.15 -7.27 -8.91
N THR A 187 6.41 -7.61 -10.18
CA THR A 187 7.65 -8.32 -10.53
C THR A 187 8.86 -7.42 -10.26
N LEU A 188 9.81 -7.90 -9.47
CA LEU A 188 11.06 -7.20 -9.20
C LEU A 188 11.89 -7.01 -10.48
N HIS A 189 12.57 -5.89 -10.60
CA HIS A 189 13.63 -5.74 -11.60
C HIS A 189 14.71 -6.79 -11.43
N ASP A 190 15.36 -7.21 -12.53
CA ASP A 190 16.32 -8.32 -12.49
C ASP A 190 17.48 -8.05 -11.54
N HIS A 191 18.00 -6.82 -11.50
CA HIS A 191 19.11 -6.46 -10.59
C HIS A 191 18.67 -6.49 -9.11
N VAL A 192 17.43 -6.09 -8.80
CA VAL A 192 16.87 -6.13 -7.43
C VAL A 192 16.70 -7.57 -6.99
N ARG A 193 16.09 -8.40 -7.84
CA ARG A 193 15.91 -9.83 -7.60
C ARG A 193 17.24 -10.56 -7.46
N ALA A 194 18.17 -10.30 -8.37
CA ALA A 194 19.49 -10.95 -8.37
C ALA A 194 20.28 -10.63 -7.08
N GLY A 195 20.20 -9.39 -6.59
CA GLY A 195 20.80 -9.00 -5.31
C GLY A 195 20.26 -9.79 -4.12
N ALA A 196 18.93 -9.87 -4.01
CA ALA A 196 18.27 -10.65 -2.95
C ALA A 196 18.62 -12.15 -3.04
N GLN A 197 18.56 -12.71 -4.23
CA GLN A 197 18.91 -14.13 -4.44
C GLN A 197 20.37 -14.41 -4.20
N ALA A 198 21.30 -13.49 -4.54
CA ALA A 198 22.71 -13.65 -4.26
C ALA A 198 22.98 -13.68 -2.76
N TYR A 199 22.32 -12.80 -2.00
CA TYR A 199 22.37 -12.82 -0.54
C TYR A 199 21.94 -14.18 0.02
N LEU A 200 20.76 -14.68 -0.35
CA LEU A 200 20.25 -15.97 0.13
C LEU A 200 21.17 -17.15 -0.27
N ARG A 201 21.65 -17.18 -1.51
CA ARG A 201 22.61 -18.21 -1.97
C ARG A 201 23.93 -18.16 -1.23
N GLY A 202 24.31 -17.01 -0.71
CA GLY A 202 25.53 -16.82 0.09
C GLY A 202 25.44 -17.38 1.49
N LEU A 203 24.21 -17.53 2.03
CA LEU A 203 24.04 -17.99 3.41
C LEU A 203 24.51 -19.44 3.60
N ARG A 204 25.13 -19.67 4.76
CA ARG A 204 25.55 -20.98 5.25
C ARG A 204 25.10 -21.10 6.70
N VAL A 205 24.50 -22.23 7.00
CA VAL A 205 24.10 -22.60 8.36
C VAL A 205 24.75 -23.96 8.65
N ASN A 206 25.57 -24.01 9.69
CA ASN A 206 26.34 -25.21 10.03
C ASN A 206 27.14 -25.77 8.82
N GLY A 207 27.72 -24.86 7.99
CA GLY A 207 28.50 -25.21 6.81
C GLY A 207 27.67 -25.64 5.57
N SER A 208 26.38 -25.85 5.71
CA SER A 208 25.47 -26.29 4.65
C SER A 208 24.68 -25.14 4.03
N ARG A 209 24.27 -25.31 2.77
CA ARG A 209 23.32 -24.40 2.12
C ARG A 209 21.89 -24.69 2.62
N PRO A 210 21.17 -23.68 3.11
CA PRO A 210 19.77 -23.85 3.46
C PRO A 210 18.92 -24.21 2.23
N ALA A 211 17.93 -25.10 2.46
CA ALA A 211 16.95 -25.47 1.43
C ALA A 211 15.67 -24.62 1.53
N THR A 212 15.33 -24.17 2.73
CA THR A 212 14.09 -23.43 3.02
C THR A 212 14.43 -22.13 3.77
N PHE A 213 13.99 -21.02 3.20
CA PHE A 213 14.10 -19.70 3.82
C PHE A 213 12.73 -19.22 4.31
N VAL A 214 12.68 -18.75 5.53
CA VAL A 214 11.50 -18.07 6.12
C VAL A 214 11.87 -16.62 6.35
N GLY A 215 11.26 -15.71 5.59
CA GLY A 215 11.43 -14.28 5.80
C GLY A 215 10.67 -13.84 7.06
N VAL A 216 11.34 -13.14 7.96
CA VAL A 216 10.76 -12.66 9.21
C VAL A 216 10.77 -11.14 9.22
N HIS A 217 9.60 -10.52 9.10
CA HIS A 217 9.47 -9.06 9.17
C HIS A 217 8.94 -8.62 10.53
N VAL A 218 9.72 -7.86 11.27
CA VAL A 218 9.37 -7.34 12.59
C VAL A 218 9.22 -5.82 12.53
N ARG A 219 7.97 -5.35 12.59
CA ARG A 219 7.67 -3.91 12.66
C ARG A 219 7.82 -3.41 14.09
N ARG A 220 8.65 -2.39 14.26
CA ARG A 220 8.90 -1.68 15.52
C ARG A 220 8.89 -0.17 15.28
N GLY A 221 9.91 0.56 15.70
CA GLY A 221 10.02 2.00 15.50
C GLY A 221 8.83 2.74 16.15
N ASP A 222 8.18 3.60 15.38
CA ASP A 222 7.02 4.38 15.80
C ASP A 222 5.84 3.55 16.34
N TYR A 223 5.67 2.32 15.88
CA TYR A 223 4.59 1.44 16.33
C TYR A 223 4.69 1.01 17.80
N VAL A 224 5.87 1.03 18.39
CA VAL A 224 6.06 0.72 19.81
C VAL A 224 5.26 1.68 20.71
N GLN A 225 5.11 2.94 20.27
CA GLN A 225 4.33 3.96 20.98
C GLN A 225 2.92 4.10 20.40
N VAL A 226 2.78 4.13 19.07
CA VAL A 226 1.50 4.36 18.40
C VAL A 226 0.49 3.24 18.69
N MET A 227 0.95 1.99 18.82
CA MET A 227 0.03 0.89 19.08
C MET A 227 -0.67 1.02 20.43
N PRO A 228 0.02 1.15 21.58
CA PRO A 228 -0.66 1.31 22.86
C PRO A 228 -1.37 2.65 23.01
N ASP A 229 -0.75 3.76 22.58
CA ASP A 229 -1.23 5.11 22.89
C ASP A 229 -2.42 5.54 22.00
N VAL A 230 -2.43 5.12 20.73
CA VAL A 230 -3.43 5.55 19.75
C VAL A 230 -4.42 4.43 19.42
N TRP A 231 -3.92 3.22 19.24
CA TRP A 231 -4.70 2.11 18.69
C TRP A 231 -5.14 1.07 19.71
N LYS A 232 -4.92 1.30 21.00
CA LYS A 232 -5.22 0.31 22.05
C LYS A 232 -4.75 -1.09 21.65
N GLY A 233 -3.51 -1.17 21.23
CA GLY A 233 -2.92 -2.37 20.65
C GLY A 233 -1.51 -2.63 21.16
N VAL A 234 -0.93 -3.73 20.74
CA VAL A 234 0.43 -4.14 21.09
C VAL A 234 1.25 -4.39 19.81
N VAL A 235 2.57 -4.33 19.94
CA VAL A 235 3.50 -4.85 18.94
C VAL A 235 3.85 -6.30 19.31
N ALA A 236 4.41 -7.05 18.35
CA ALA A 236 4.86 -8.41 18.57
C ALA A 236 5.88 -8.48 19.71
N ASP A 237 5.73 -9.46 20.56
CA ASP A 237 6.63 -9.80 21.65
C ASP A 237 7.53 -11.00 21.30
N ARG A 238 8.39 -11.36 22.24
CA ARG A 238 9.27 -12.53 22.12
C ARG A 238 8.49 -13.83 22.01
N ALA A 239 7.38 -13.97 22.75
CA ALA A 239 6.60 -15.22 22.78
C ALA A 239 5.95 -15.49 21.43
N TYR A 240 5.38 -14.46 20.78
CA TYR A 240 4.86 -14.57 19.42
C TYR A 240 5.93 -15.03 18.44
N LEU A 241 7.09 -14.36 18.44
CA LEU A 241 8.16 -14.69 17.50
C LEU A 241 8.65 -16.11 17.71
N GLN A 242 8.87 -16.52 18.97
CA GLN A 242 9.26 -17.90 19.29
C GLN A 242 8.24 -18.92 18.77
N ALA A 243 6.96 -18.70 19.03
CA ALA A 243 5.89 -19.60 18.57
C ALA A 243 5.83 -19.69 17.06
N ALA A 244 6.00 -18.56 16.36
CA ALA A 244 6.01 -18.52 14.91
C ALA A 244 7.21 -19.28 14.31
N LEU A 245 8.41 -19.09 14.85
CA LEU A 245 9.61 -19.79 14.39
C LEU A 245 9.49 -21.30 14.67
N ASP A 246 9.03 -21.70 15.86
CA ASP A 246 8.90 -23.12 16.25
C ASP A 246 7.85 -23.83 15.39
N ARG A 247 6.79 -23.15 14.96
CA ARG A 247 5.84 -23.70 14.00
C ARG A 247 6.52 -24.07 12.67
N PHE A 248 7.37 -23.23 12.13
CA PHE A 248 8.10 -23.53 10.90
C PHE A 248 9.14 -24.61 11.11
N ARG A 249 9.83 -24.63 12.24
CA ARG A 249 10.77 -25.70 12.61
C ARG A 249 10.10 -27.09 12.69
N ALA A 250 8.85 -27.12 13.14
CA ALA A 250 8.08 -28.37 13.19
C ALA A 250 7.56 -28.86 11.83
N ARG A 251 7.44 -27.96 10.85
CA ARG A 251 6.80 -28.27 9.56
C ARG A 251 7.77 -28.43 8.40
N HIS A 252 8.95 -27.81 8.52
CA HIS A 252 9.94 -27.80 7.44
C HIS A 252 11.30 -28.30 7.93
N PRO A 253 12.00 -29.10 7.14
CA PRO A 253 13.33 -29.57 7.50
C PRO A 253 14.33 -28.42 7.44
N ALA A 254 15.04 -28.18 8.54
CA ALA A 254 16.12 -27.22 8.67
C ALA A 254 15.83 -25.82 8.05
N PRO A 255 14.72 -25.15 8.43
CA PRO A 255 14.41 -23.82 7.92
C PRO A 255 15.41 -22.80 8.44
N VAL A 256 15.71 -21.79 7.63
CA VAL A 256 16.54 -20.65 8.04
C VAL A 256 15.68 -19.39 8.02
N PHE A 257 15.71 -18.69 9.15
CA PHE A 257 14.93 -17.47 9.37
C PHE A 257 15.75 -16.24 9.03
N VAL A 258 15.28 -15.48 8.04
CA VAL A 258 15.93 -14.26 7.56
C VAL A 258 15.17 -13.06 8.10
N VAL A 259 15.72 -12.44 9.15
CA VAL A 259 15.04 -11.38 9.91
C VAL A 259 15.35 -10.01 9.33
N THR A 260 14.32 -9.24 9.04
CA THR A 260 14.39 -7.81 8.71
C THR A 260 13.51 -7.00 9.68
N SER A 261 13.95 -5.80 10.05
CA SER A 261 13.24 -4.96 11.01
C SER A 261 13.73 -3.53 10.98
N ASN A 262 12.87 -2.58 11.29
CA ASN A 262 13.26 -1.20 11.64
C ASN A 262 13.59 -1.04 13.15
N GLY A 263 13.77 -2.13 13.86
CA GLY A 263 14.20 -2.23 15.25
C GLY A 263 15.12 -3.44 15.46
N MET A 264 16.18 -3.56 14.66
CA MET A 264 17.04 -4.75 14.61
C MET A 264 17.74 -5.05 15.94
N ALA A 265 18.13 -4.02 16.70
CA ALA A 265 18.72 -4.21 18.02
C ALA A 265 17.79 -5.03 18.94
N TRP A 266 16.52 -4.64 19.02
CA TRP A 266 15.51 -5.39 19.76
C TRP A 266 15.36 -6.82 19.23
N CYS A 267 15.39 -7.03 17.92
CA CYS A 267 15.28 -8.37 17.35
C CYS A 267 16.45 -9.27 17.80
N ARG A 268 17.67 -8.76 17.84
CA ARG A 268 18.85 -9.51 18.31
C ARG A 268 18.77 -9.91 19.76
N GLU A 269 18.12 -9.11 20.61
CA GLU A 269 17.94 -9.37 22.03
C GLU A 269 16.76 -10.32 22.32
N ASN A 270 15.75 -10.35 21.43
CA ASN A 270 14.47 -11.02 21.70
C ASN A 270 14.18 -12.23 20.82
N ILE A 271 14.95 -12.46 19.75
CA ILE A 271 14.84 -13.68 18.93
C ILE A 271 15.97 -14.62 19.33
N ASP A 272 15.62 -15.83 19.74
CA ASP A 272 16.59 -16.87 20.08
C ASP A 272 17.28 -17.41 18.83
N ALA A 273 18.53 -17.04 18.66
CA ALA A 273 19.41 -17.50 17.57
C ALA A 273 20.37 -18.63 18.00
N SER A 274 20.21 -19.21 19.20
CA SER A 274 21.15 -20.20 19.75
C SER A 274 21.23 -21.49 18.91
N ARG A 275 20.18 -21.79 18.12
CA ARG A 275 20.16 -22.95 17.21
C ARG A 275 20.96 -22.72 15.91
N GLY A 276 21.45 -21.50 15.68
CA GLY A 276 22.21 -21.14 14.48
C GLY A 276 21.36 -21.03 13.19
N ASP A 277 20.04 -21.11 13.30
CA ASP A 277 19.08 -21.06 12.17
C ASP A 277 18.49 -19.67 11.91
N VAL A 278 18.93 -18.66 12.65
CA VAL A 278 18.44 -17.27 12.51
C VAL A 278 19.56 -16.38 11.95
N VAL A 279 19.24 -15.65 10.89
CA VAL A 279 20.10 -14.65 10.26
C VAL A 279 19.45 -13.29 10.36
N PHE A 280 20.11 -12.34 11.01
CA PHE A 280 19.68 -10.96 11.06
C PHE A 280 20.19 -10.23 9.81
N ALA A 281 19.31 -10.06 8.84
CA ALA A 281 19.59 -9.35 7.61
C ALA A 281 19.15 -7.88 7.73
N GLY A 282 19.85 -6.99 7.05
CA GLY A 282 19.61 -5.56 7.19
C GLY A 282 20.43 -4.94 8.32
N ASP A 283 20.67 -3.66 8.16
CA ASP A 283 21.55 -2.88 9.04
C ASP A 283 20.82 -2.28 10.26
N GLY A 284 19.51 -2.49 10.37
CA GLY A 284 18.68 -1.94 11.46
C GLY A 284 18.45 -0.44 11.38
N VAL A 285 19.06 0.21 10.40
CA VAL A 285 18.77 1.59 10.04
C VAL A 285 17.65 1.56 8.99
N GLU A 286 16.71 2.50 9.01
CA GLU A 286 15.67 2.61 7.96
C GLU A 286 16.26 2.91 6.56
N GLY A 287 17.42 2.34 6.24
CA GLY A 287 18.26 2.75 5.13
C GLY A 287 17.88 2.18 3.77
N SER A 288 17.27 1.00 3.74
CA SER A 288 17.02 0.35 2.45
C SER A 288 15.78 -0.57 2.45
N PRO A 289 14.58 -0.01 2.63
CA PRO A 289 13.35 -0.82 2.66
C PRO A 289 13.16 -1.65 1.39
N ALA A 290 13.65 -1.17 0.24
CA ALA A 290 13.59 -1.89 -1.02
C ALA A 290 14.40 -3.20 -1.00
N LYS A 291 15.61 -3.19 -0.39
CA LYS A 291 16.45 -4.39 -0.27
C LYS A 291 15.82 -5.40 0.69
N ASP A 292 15.35 -4.95 1.85
CA ASP A 292 14.69 -5.79 2.83
C ASP A 292 13.42 -6.42 2.25
N PHE A 293 12.63 -5.60 1.54
CA PHE A 293 11.42 -6.07 0.87
C PHE A 293 11.75 -7.13 -0.18
N ALA A 294 12.69 -6.86 -1.07
CA ALA A 294 13.12 -7.81 -2.09
C ALA A 294 13.61 -9.12 -1.47
N LEU A 295 14.38 -9.04 -0.39
CA LEU A 295 14.88 -10.22 0.32
C LEU A 295 13.75 -11.09 0.87
N LEU A 296 12.77 -10.47 1.55
CA LEU A 296 11.60 -11.17 2.09
C LEU A 296 10.79 -11.87 0.99
N THR A 297 10.59 -11.20 -0.16
CA THR A 297 9.83 -11.78 -1.29
C THR A 297 10.52 -12.96 -1.97
N GLN A 298 11.82 -13.15 -1.77
CA GLN A 298 12.58 -14.28 -2.30
C GLN A 298 12.70 -15.44 -1.30
N CYS A 299 12.15 -15.31 -0.11
CA CYS A 299 12.02 -16.40 0.85
C CYS A 299 10.83 -17.31 0.46
N ASN A 300 10.87 -18.58 0.92
CA ASN A 300 9.82 -19.56 0.64
C ASN A 300 8.54 -19.27 1.46
N HIS A 301 8.70 -18.81 2.68
CA HIS A 301 7.63 -18.59 3.66
C HIS A 301 7.83 -17.28 4.40
N THR A 302 6.82 -16.84 5.15
CA THR A 302 6.87 -15.56 5.84
C THR A 302 6.33 -15.64 7.28
N VAL A 303 7.05 -15.01 8.19
CA VAL A 303 6.54 -14.56 9.49
C VAL A 303 6.46 -13.04 9.45
N MET A 304 5.30 -12.48 9.73
CA MET A 304 5.12 -11.04 9.79
C MET A 304 4.41 -10.60 11.06
N THR A 305 4.67 -9.39 11.49
CA THR A 305 4.02 -8.81 12.66
C THR A 305 2.83 -7.96 12.23
N ILE A 306 3.01 -6.66 12.11
CA ILE A 306 1.95 -5.70 11.74
C ILE A 306 2.42 -4.82 10.58
N GLY A 307 1.46 -4.23 9.86
CA GLY A 307 1.70 -3.25 8.80
C GLY A 307 1.76 -3.82 7.39
N THR A 308 1.45 -2.96 6.45
CA THR A 308 1.29 -3.28 5.02
C THR A 308 2.56 -3.79 4.34
N PHE A 309 3.73 -3.43 4.84
CA PHE A 309 5.01 -3.92 4.33
C PHE A 309 5.12 -5.45 4.46
N GLY A 310 4.81 -5.98 5.67
CA GLY A 310 4.81 -7.42 5.92
C GLY A 310 3.72 -8.15 5.13
N ILE A 311 2.52 -7.57 5.03
CA ILE A 311 1.42 -8.12 4.24
C ILE A 311 1.84 -8.30 2.79
N TRP A 312 2.42 -7.27 2.15
CA TRP A 312 2.84 -7.34 0.76
C TRP A 312 4.04 -8.26 0.55
N ALA A 313 5.00 -8.27 1.49
CA ALA A 313 6.11 -9.23 1.40
C ALA A 313 5.61 -10.68 1.42
N ALA A 314 4.67 -11.00 2.32
CA ALA A 314 4.04 -12.31 2.40
C ALA A 314 3.21 -12.65 1.14
N TYR A 315 2.42 -11.68 0.65
CA TYR A 315 1.60 -11.85 -0.55
C TYR A 315 2.43 -12.19 -1.79
N LEU A 316 3.58 -11.53 -1.96
CA LEU A 316 4.49 -11.76 -3.09
C LEU A 316 5.36 -13.00 -2.92
N ALA A 317 5.78 -13.34 -1.71
CA ALA A 317 6.50 -14.59 -1.42
C ALA A 317 5.62 -15.82 -1.72
N GLY A 318 4.34 -15.76 -1.37
CA GLY A 318 3.31 -16.73 -1.80
C GLY A 318 3.34 -18.08 -1.10
N GLY A 319 4.21 -18.30 -0.11
CA GLY A 319 4.28 -19.51 0.69
C GLY A 319 3.40 -19.48 1.95
N GLU A 320 3.66 -20.37 2.89
CA GLU A 320 3.00 -20.33 4.20
C GLU A 320 3.32 -19.01 4.90
N THR A 321 2.30 -18.40 5.49
CA THR A 321 2.46 -17.14 6.22
C THR A 321 1.91 -17.28 7.62
N VAL A 322 2.70 -16.84 8.59
CA VAL A 322 2.27 -16.64 10.00
C VAL A 322 2.23 -15.15 10.29
N TYR A 323 1.13 -14.68 10.87
CA TYR A 323 0.96 -13.27 11.21
C TYR A 323 0.50 -13.07 12.65
N LEU A 324 0.79 -11.89 13.21
CA LEU A 324 0.30 -11.49 14.54
C LEU A 324 -1.18 -11.15 14.42
N ALA A 325 -2.03 -11.94 15.10
CA ALA A 325 -3.47 -11.74 15.09
C ALA A 325 -3.94 -11.05 16.39
N ASN A 326 -5.11 -10.43 16.35
CA ASN A 326 -5.82 -9.87 17.52
C ASN A 326 -4.92 -8.96 18.37
N TYR A 327 -4.12 -8.11 17.72
CA TYR A 327 -3.13 -7.26 18.39
C TYR A 327 -3.70 -5.94 18.94
N THR A 328 -5.03 -5.76 18.89
CA THR A 328 -5.73 -4.61 19.49
C THR A 328 -6.86 -5.07 20.41
N LEU A 329 -7.28 -4.21 21.34
CA LEU A 329 -8.51 -4.43 22.08
C LEU A 329 -9.74 -4.39 21.16
N PRO A 330 -10.84 -5.07 21.51
CA PRO A 330 -12.05 -5.11 20.68
C PRO A 330 -12.70 -3.74 20.42
N ASP A 331 -12.49 -2.78 21.32
CA ASP A 331 -12.99 -1.40 21.23
C ASP A 331 -11.98 -0.44 20.60
N SER A 332 -10.93 -0.96 19.98
CA SER A 332 -9.91 -0.15 19.32
C SER A 332 -10.49 0.70 18.20
N PRO A 333 -10.15 2.01 18.14
CA PRO A 333 -10.52 2.85 17.01
C PRO A 333 -9.90 2.37 15.68
N PHE A 334 -8.81 1.61 15.73
CA PHE A 334 -8.17 1.00 14.56
C PHE A 334 -9.12 0.07 13.80
N LEU A 335 -9.97 -0.69 14.49
CA LEU A 335 -10.92 -1.63 13.88
C LEU A 335 -12.05 -0.97 13.09
N LYS A 336 -12.20 0.37 13.19
CA LYS A 336 -13.08 1.15 12.29
C LYS A 336 -12.45 1.41 10.92
N LEU A 337 -11.13 1.30 10.82
CA LEU A 337 -10.34 1.59 9.62
C LEU A 337 -9.73 0.34 9.00
N PHE A 338 -9.70 -0.75 9.75
CA PHE A 338 -9.00 -1.98 9.39
C PHE A 338 -9.84 -3.20 9.77
N LYS A 339 -10.02 -4.11 8.84
CA LYS A 339 -10.70 -5.39 9.05
C LYS A 339 -9.69 -6.54 8.90
N PRO A 340 -9.38 -7.30 9.95
CA PRO A 340 -8.44 -8.41 9.88
C PRO A 340 -8.77 -9.42 8.77
N GLU A 341 -10.04 -9.76 8.61
CA GLU A 341 -10.54 -10.69 7.60
C GLU A 341 -10.39 -10.18 6.16
N ALA A 342 -10.24 -8.86 5.99
CA ALA A 342 -9.99 -8.23 4.70
C ALA A 342 -8.50 -7.96 4.44
N ALA A 343 -7.69 -7.98 5.49
CA ALA A 343 -6.26 -7.70 5.40
C ALA A 343 -5.40 -8.96 5.26
N PHE A 344 -5.75 -10.03 5.98
CA PHE A 344 -5.01 -11.29 5.98
C PHE A 344 -5.76 -12.32 5.13
N LEU A 345 -5.02 -13.02 4.25
CA LEU A 345 -5.62 -14.07 3.43
C LEU A 345 -6.15 -15.21 4.30
N PRO A 346 -7.27 -15.84 3.93
CA PRO A 346 -7.89 -16.90 4.74
C PRO A 346 -6.97 -18.10 5.02
N GLU A 347 -6.02 -18.40 4.13
CA GLU A 347 -5.06 -19.47 4.27
C GLU A 347 -3.86 -19.13 5.19
N TRP A 348 -3.70 -17.88 5.58
CA TRP A 348 -2.62 -17.46 6.49
C TRP A 348 -2.93 -17.85 7.93
N PHE A 349 -1.89 -18.17 8.70
CA PHE A 349 -2.04 -18.64 10.06
C PHE A 349 -1.80 -17.51 11.08
N GLY A 350 -2.85 -17.13 11.80
CA GLY A 350 -2.77 -16.10 12.85
C GLY A 350 -2.37 -16.70 14.22
N ILE A 351 -1.38 -16.10 14.87
CA ILE A 351 -1.07 -16.31 16.28
C ILE A 351 -1.53 -15.08 17.05
N ALA A 352 -2.42 -15.27 18.03
CA ALA A 352 -2.96 -14.17 18.81
C ALA A 352 -1.88 -13.46 19.63
N ALA A 353 -1.94 -12.13 19.65
CA ALA A 353 -1.08 -11.31 20.51
C ALA A 353 -1.46 -11.45 21.98
N ASP A 354 -0.48 -11.29 22.87
CA ASP A 354 -0.75 -11.08 24.30
C ASP A 354 -1.16 -9.63 24.55
N LEU A 355 -2.42 -9.43 24.94
CA LEU A 355 -2.97 -8.11 25.27
C LEU A 355 -2.85 -7.77 26.75
N SER A 356 -2.23 -8.61 27.56
CA SER A 356 -2.09 -8.37 29.02
C SER A 356 -1.39 -7.05 29.37
N PRO A 357 -0.42 -6.53 28.57
CA PRO A 357 0.17 -5.24 28.84
C PRO A 357 -0.82 -4.08 28.84
N LEU A 358 -1.90 -4.16 28.03
CA LEU A 358 -2.92 -3.12 27.92
C LEU A 358 -3.95 -3.14 29.05
N ARG A 359 -4.00 -4.21 29.84
CA ARG A 359 -4.97 -4.39 30.94
C ARG A 359 -4.44 -3.93 32.30
N LYS A 360 -3.17 -3.49 32.33
CA LYS A 360 -2.48 -3.09 33.56
C LYS A 360 -2.55 -1.58 33.84
N HIS A 361 -3.36 -0.83 33.07
CA HIS A 361 -3.52 0.62 33.24
C HIS A 361 -4.97 1.01 33.44
#